data_35eff7154bda02c53152e3ddc14f14b6
#
_entry.id   35eff7154bda02c53152e3ddc14f14b6
#
_cell.length_a   1.000
_cell.length_b   1.000
_cell.length_c   1.000
_cell.angle_alpha   90.00
_cell.angle_beta   90.00
_cell.angle_gamma   90.00
#
_symmetry.space_group_name_H-M   'P 1'
#
loop_
_entity.id
_entity.type
_entity.pdbx_description
1 polymer ?
#
loop_
_entity_poly.entity_id
_entity_poly.type
_entity_poly.pdbx_seq_one_letter_code
_entity_poly.pdbx_strand_id
1 'polypeptide(L)'
;EFGSIKPCIWGSDAHGYDRLFKPDNDNFCWIKADPSFEGLTQILYEPAERVRIQSNCPDVRDVHQLIDSVQFNDSNFQENPIYFNDGLTCIIGGKSTGKSMLLRQLALNIDPSYVSEQEENNPKSKTSFPKVDATVKWKDGTTESRKTAHYKK
;
A
#
# COMPACT_ATOMS: atom_id res chain seq x y z
N GLU A 1 -30.59 -12.04 -22.91
CA GLU A 1 -30.51 -11.18 -21.73
C GLU A 1 -29.10 -11.32 -21.13
N PHE A 2 -28.36 -10.21 -21.05
CA PHE A 2 -27.04 -10.20 -20.44
C PHE A 2 -27.22 -10.07 -18.91
N GLY A 3 -27.07 -11.15 -18.20
CA GLY A 3 -27.29 -11.25 -16.74
C GLY A 3 -26.25 -10.53 -15.87
N SER A 4 -25.29 -9.80 -16.46
CA SER A 4 -24.24 -9.08 -15.73
C SER A 4 -23.94 -7.73 -16.38
N ILE A 5 -23.57 -6.75 -15.55
CA ILE A 5 -23.05 -5.45 -16.01
C ILE A 5 -21.75 -5.69 -16.76
N LYS A 6 -21.64 -5.15 -17.98
CA LYS A 6 -20.41 -5.16 -18.76
C LYS A 6 -19.58 -3.91 -18.45
N PRO A 7 -18.23 -4.01 -18.37
CA PRO A 7 -17.41 -2.83 -18.21
C PRO A 7 -17.49 -1.95 -19.46
N CYS A 8 -17.64 -0.65 -19.25
CA CYS A 8 -17.49 0.33 -20.30
C CYS A 8 -16.07 0.87 -20.26
N ILE A 9 -15.39 0.91 -21.39
CA ILE A 9 -14.09 1.53 -21.57
C ILE A 9 -14.27 2.77 -22.43
N TRP A 10 -13.65 3.87 -22.02
CA TRP A 10 -13.69 5.14 -22.73
C TRP A 10 -12.32 5.46 -23.29
N GLY A 11 -12.23 5.76 -24.57
CA GLY A 11 -11.01 6.17 -25.25
C GLY A 11 -11.06 7.62 -25.71
N SER A 12 -9.99 8.11 -26.30
CA SER A 12 -9.91 9.47 -26.85
C SER A 12 -10.59 9.61 -28.23
N ASP A 13 -10.91 8.50 -28.90
CA ASP A 13 -11.38 8.46 -30.29
C ASP A 13 -10.54 9.35 -31.22
N ALA A 14 -9.23 9.26 -31.06
CA ALA A 14 -8.29 10.14 -31.74
C ALA A 14 -8.06 9.72 -33.18
N HIS A 15 -8.36 10.59 -34.13
CA HIS A 15 -8.05 10.42 -35.57
C HIS A 15 -6.74 11.12 -35.97
N GLY A 16 -6.03 11.74 -35.00
CA GLY A 16 -4.74 12.41 -35.18
C GLY A 16 -3.89 12.43 -33.91
N TYR A 17 -2.59 12.61 -34.05
CA TYR A 17 -1.65 12.62 -32.92
C TYR A 17 -1.92 13.74 -31.90
N ASP A 18 -2.49 14.85 -32.34
CA ASP A 18 -2.84 16.01 -31.51
C ASP A 18 -3.94 15.71 -30.50
N ARG A 19 -4.82 14.74 -30.80
CA ARG A 19 -5.91 14.27 -29.94
C ARG A 19 -5.61 12.99 -29.16
N LEU A 20 -4.49 12.36 -29.43
CA LEU A 20 -4.12 11.11 -28.76
C LEU A 20 -4.01 11.32 -27.25
N PHE A 21 -4.62 10.44 -26.46
CA PHE A 21 -4.75 10.52 -25.00
C PHE A 21 -5.49 11.74 -24.43
N LYS A 22 -6.21 12.48 -25.28
CA LYS A 22 -7.05 13.60 -24.88
C LYS A 22 -8.52 13.24 -25.10
N PRO A 23 -9.17 12.60 -24.12
CA PRO A 23 -10.58 12.23 -24.24
C PRO A 23 -11.48 13.47 -24.21
N ASP A 24 -12.66 13.36 -24.80
CA ASP A 24 -13.64 14.44 -24.78
C ASP A 24 -14.08 14.74 -23.33
N ASN A 25 -14.25 16.04 -23.03
CA ASN A 25 -14.62 16.55 -21.70
C ASN A 25 -13.66 16.16 -20.57
N ASP A 26 -12.39 15.87 -20.88
CA ASP A 26 -11.38 15.39 -19.93
C ASP A 26 -11.82 14.16 -19.11
N ASN A 27 -12.70 13.35 -19.66
CA ASN A 27 -13.16 12.12 -19.03
C ASN A 27 -12.21 10.96 -19.31
N PHE A 28 -11.31 10.72 -18.37
CA PHE A 28 -10.38 9.59 -18.43
C PHE A 28 -11.04 8.30 -17.96
N CYS A 29 -10.63 7.19 -18.55
CA CYS A 29 -11.04 5.86 -18.12
C CYS A 29 -10.01 5.33 -17.11
N TRP A 30 -10.37 5.37 -15.85
CA TRP A 30 -9.54 4.87 -14.74
C TRP A 30 -9.83 3.40 -14.51
N ILE A 31 -8.80 2.57 -14.56
CA ILE A 31 -8.91 1.12 -14.37
C ILE A 31 -8.09 0.71 -13.16
N LYS A 32 -8.75 0.08 -12.19
CA LYS A 32 -8.11 -0.47 -10.99
C LYS A 32 -7.63 -1.89 -11.26
N ALA A 33 -6.43 -1.99 -11.83
CA ALA A 33 -5.80 -3.27 -12.18
C ALA A 33 -4.30 -3.05 -12.40
N ASP A 34 -3.52 -4.14 -12.42
CA ASP A 34 -2.14 -4.09 -12.88
C ASP A 34 -2.09 -3.74 -14.38
N PRO A 35 -1.04 -3.03 -14.85
CA PRO A 35 -0.88 -2.67 -16.26
C PRO A 35 -0.43 -3.88 -17.10
N SER A 36 -1.24 -4.93 -17.08
CA SER A 36 -1.08 -6.18 -17.82
C SER A 36 -2.38 -6.57 -18.50
N PHE A 37 -2.32 -7.51 -19.45
CA PHE A 37 -3.55 -8.03 -20.08
C PHE A 37 -4.42 -8.80 -19.07
N GLU A 38 -3.81 -9.55 -18.19
CA GLU A 38 -4.49 -10.25 -17.09
C GLU A 38 -5.19 -9.26 -16.15
N GLY A 39 -4.52 -8.16 -15.80
CA GLY A 39 -5.12 -7.09 -15.01
C GLY A 39 -6.32 -6.46 -15.73
N LEU A 40 -6.20 -6.19 -17.03
CA LEU A 40 -7.31 -5.67 -17.82
C LEU A 40 -8.51 -6.63 -17.85
N THR A 41 -8.28 -7.94 -17.93
CA THR A 41 -9.38 -8.93 -17.93
C THR A 41 -10.11 -8.99 -16.59
N GLN A 42 -9.49 -8.60 -15.48
CA GLN A 42 -10.14 -8.57 -14.16
C GLN A 42 -11.32 -7.59 -14.07
N ILE A 43 -11.38 -6.57 -14.92
CA ILE A 43 -12.52 -5.62 -14.96
C ILE A 43 -13.85 -6.31 -15.31
N LEU A 44 -13.80 -7.50 -15.93
CA LEU A 44 -14.99 -8.26 -16.30
C LEU A 44 -15.73 -8.82 -15.06
N TYR A 45 -15.02 -9.03 -13.97
CA TYR A 45 -15.58 -9.64 -12.75
C TYR A 45 -16.25 -8.61 -11.83
N GLU A 46 -15.66 -7.40 -11.72
CA GLU A 46 -16.13 -6.35 -10.82
C GLU A 46 -16.12 -4.98 -11.52
N PRO A 47 -16.87 -4.81 -12.64
CA PRO A 47 -16.76 -3.62 -13.47
C PRO A 47 -17.10 -2.32 -12.72
N ALA A 48 -18.10 -2.37 -11.84
CA ALA A 48 -18.52 -1.20 -11.08
C ALA A 48 -17.48 -0.72 -10.05
N GLU A 49 -16.61 -1.61 -9.57
CA GLU A 49 -15.56 -1.28 -8.60
C GLU A 49 -14.22 -0.96 -9.27
N ARG A 50 -14.02 -1.47 -10.49
CA ARG A 50 -12.72 -1.42 -11.17
C ARG A 50 -12.64 -0.39 -12.28
N VAL A 51 -13.76 0.10 -12.80
CA VAL A 51 -13.78 1.09 -13.89
C VAL A 51 -14.51 2.34 -13.46
N ARG A 52 -13.86 3.49 -13.65
CA ARG A 52 -14.46 4.82 -13.46
C ARG A 52 -14.15 5.69 -14.67
N ILE A 53 -15.15 6.42 -15.15
CA ILE A 53 -15.00 7.39 -16.24
C ILE A 53 -15.24 8.77 -15.62
N GLN A 54 -14.18 9.51 -15.40
CA GLN A 54 -14.22 10.83 -14.76
C GLN A 54 -12.91 11.59 -14.98
N SER A 55 -12.91 12.89 -14.76
CA SER A 55 -11.76 13.76 -14.99
C SER A 55 -10.62 13.52 -13.99
N ASN A 56 -10.96 13.31 -12.71
CA ASN A 56 -9.96 13.14 -11.66
C ASN A 56 -9.75 11.67 -11.30
N CYS A 57 -8.55 11.35 -10.81
CA CYS A 57 -8.27 10.01 -10.28
C CYS A 57 -9.24 9.67 -9.13
N PRO A 58 -9.94 8.51 -9.18
CA PRO A 58 -10.93 8.15 -8.17
C PRO A 58 -10.36 7.85 -6.79
N ASP A 59 -9.13 7.38 -6.73
CA ASP A 59 -8.46 6.96 -5.50
C ASP A 59 -7.41 7.99 -5.05
N VAL A 60 -7.81 9.23 -4.84
CA VAL A 60 -6.93 10.22 -4.20
C VAL A 60 -6.91 9.94 -2.70
N ARG A 61 -5.88 9.25 -2.24
CA ARG A 61 -5.63 9.03 -0.81
C ARG A 61 -4.73 10.12 -0.26
N ASP A 62 -4.85 10.35 1.04
CA ASP A 62 -3.93 11.24 1.72
C ASP A 62 -2.53 10.59 1.77
N VAL A 63 -1.63 11.09 0.94
CA VAL A 63 -0.25 10.57 0.80
C VAL A 63 0.55 10.66 2.10
N HIS A 64 0.17 11.57 3.03
CA HIS A 64 0.80 11.69 4.34
C HIS A 64 0.49 10.52 5.28
N GLN A 65 -0.50 9.70 4.95
CA GLN A 65 -0.91 8.53 5.74
C GLN A 65 -0.53 7.20 5.07
N LEU A 66 0.18 7.26 3.94
CA LEU A 66 0.57 6.07 3.19
C LEU A 66 2.08 5.80 3.35
N ILE A 67 2.40 4.60 3.82
CA ILE A 67 3.79 4.14 3.87
C ILE A 67 4.21 3.70 2.47
N ASP A 68 5.30 4.27 1.95
CA ASP A 68 5.93 3.83 0.70
C ASP A 68 6.78 2.57 0.94
N SER A 69 7.67 2.65 1.90
CA SER A 69 8.58 1.56 2.20
C SER A 69 9.09 1.61 3.63
N VAL A 70 9.59 0.46 4.12
CA VAL A 70 10.32 0.35 5.36
C VAL A 70 11.63 -0.41 5.15
N GLN A 71 12.70 0.09 5.75
CA GLN A 71 13.99 -0.57 5.79
C GLN A 71 14.41 -0.79 7.24
N PHE A 72 14.70 -2.03 7.60
CA PHE A 72 15.20 -2.39 8.92
C PHE A 72 16.73 -2.41 8.95
N ASN A 73 17.32 -1.83 9.98
CA ASN A 73 18.75 -1.78 10.17
C ASN A 73 19.23 -2.92 11.11
N ASP A 74 18.89 -4.16 10.71
CA ASP A 74 19.22 -5.37 11.50
C ASP A 74 19.46 -6.55 10.55
N SER A 75 20.49 -7.35 10.84
CA SER A 75 20.90 -8.50 10.01
C SER A 75 19.86 -9.63 9.93
N ASN A 76 18.86 -9.65 10.81
CA ASN A 76 17.76 -10.61 10.76
C ASN A 76 16.68 -10.23 9.75
N PHE A 77 16.74 -9.02 9.20
CA PHE A 77 15.87 -8.55 8.14
C PHE A 77 16.63 -8.44 6.82
N GLN A 78 15.89 -8.42 5.72
CA GLN A 78 16.52 -8.18 4.42
C GLN A 78 17.13 -6.77 4.33
N GLU A 79 18.23 -6.65 3.59
CA GLU A 79 18.92 -5.38 3.37
C GLU A 79 18.11 -4.40 2.50
N ASN A 80 17.29 -4.93 1.58
CA ASN A 80 16.50 -4.12 0.70
C ASN A 80 15.22 -3.61 1.38
N PRO A 81 14.75 -2.39 1.04
CA PRO A 81 13.49 -1.88 1.54
C PRO A 81 12.30 -2.80 1.18
N ILE A 82 11.35 -2.89 2.10
CA ILE A 82 10.07 -3.56 1.88
C ILE A 82 9.07 -2.51 1.43
N TYR A 83 8.57 -2.62 0.20
CA TYR A 83 7.60 -1.69 -0.37
C TYR A 83 6.17 -2.08 -0.07
N PHE A 84 5.32 -1.09 0.13
CA PHE A 84 3.90 -1.26 0.43
C PHE A 84 3.02 -0.76 -0.71
N ASN A 85 1.94 -1.48 -0.95
CA ASN A 85 0.91 -1.03 -1.89
C ASN A 85 0.00 0.00 -1.21
N ASP A 86 -0.48 0.98 -1.98
CA ASP A 86 -1.34 2.06 -1.48
C ASP A 86 -2.71 1.56 -1.00
N GLY A 87 -3.18 0.44 -1.53
CA GLY A 87 -4.46 -0.17 -1.17
C GLY A 87 -4.34 -1.17 -0.05
N LEU A 88 -3.74 -2.31 -0.33
CA LEU A 88 -3.62 -3.43 0.57
C LEU A 88 -2.29 -4.15 0.35
N THR A 89 -1.56 -4.38 1.41
CA THR A 89 -0.39 -5.26 1.44
C THR A 89 -0.67 -6.45 2.33
N CYS A 90 -0.57 -7.66 1.79
CA CYS A 90 -0.75 -8.90 2.53
C CYS A 90 0.61 -9.52 2.87
N ILE A 91 0.82 -9.85 4.15
CA ILE A 91 2.01 -10.57 4.63
C ILE A 91 1.62 -12.02 4.83
N ILE A 92 2.13 -12.90 3.97
CA ILE A 92 1.84 -14.33 3.99
C ILE A 92 3.09 -15.14 4.38
N GLY A 93 2.86 -16.33 4.92
CA GLY A 93 3.93 -17.25 5.33
C GLY A 93 3.46 -18.25 6.37
N GLY A 94 4.23 -19.29 6.61
CA GLY A 94 3.97 -20.33 7.58
C GLY A 94 3.99 -19.86 9.04
N LYS A 95 3.75 -20.77 9.96
CA LYS A 95 3.90 -20.51 11.41
C LYS A 95 5.37 -20.16 11.70
N SER A 96 5.60 -19.20 12.60
CA SER A 96 6.94 -18.78 13.08
C SER A 96 7.87 -18.17 12.02
N THR A 97 7.33 -17.68 10.89
CA THR A 97 8.13 -17.02 9.84
C THR A 97 8.36 -15.51 10.08
N GLY A 98 8.02 -14.99 11.26
CA GLY A 98 8.29 -13.59 11.61
C GLY A 98 7.23 -12.58 11.22
N LYS A 99 6.06 -12.99 10.65
CA LYS A 99 5.00 -12.05 10.22
C LYS A 99 4.56 -11.07 11.31
N SER A 100 4.22 -11.60 12.48
CA SER A 100 3.80 -10.76 13.62
C SER A 100 4.94 -9.90 14.16
N MET A 101 6.19 -10.38 14.07
CA MET A 101 7.37 -9.62 14.42
C MET A 101 7.56 -8.43 13.48
N LEU A 102 7.44 -8.62 12.17
CA LEU A 102 7.53 -7.58 11.17
C LEU A 102 6.47 -6.48 11.43
N LEU A 103 5.20 -6.85 11.58
CA LEU A 103 4.11 -5.90 11.86
C LEU A 103 4.35 -5.13 13.17
N ARG A 104 4.78 -5.83 14.21
CA ARG A 104 5.06 -5.19 15.50
C ARG A 104 6.23 -4.22 15.43
N GLN A 105 7.32 -4.59 14.74
CA GLN A 105 8.46 -3.70 14.55
C GLN A 105 8.09 -2.46 13.74
N LEU A 106 7.28 -2.63 12.69
CA LEU A 106 6.74 -1.52 11.92
C LEU A 106 5.92 -0.58 12.81
N ALA A 107 4.97 -1.12 13.58
CA ALA A 107 4.14 -0.34 14.49
C ALA A 107 4.95 0.40 15.55
N LEU A 108 5.99 -0.24 16.14
CA LEU A 108 6.90 0.38 17.10
C LEU A 108 7.70 1.54 16.51
N ASN A 109 8.00 1.51 15.21
CA ASN A 109 8.74 2.59 14.56
C ASN A 109 7.82 3.76 14.15
N ILE A 110 6.53 3.50 13.92
CA ILE A 110 5.53 4.52 13.57
C ILE A 110 4.93 5.15 14.84
N ASP A 111 4.35 4.34 15.71
CA ASP A 111 3.69 4.80 16.93
C ASP A 111 3.96 3.84 18.11
N PRO A 112 5.06 4.04 18.86
CA PRO A 112 5.37 3.23 20.02
C PRO A 112 4.41 3.44 21.19
N SER A 113 3.75 4.61 21.28
CA SER A 113 2.80 4.87 22.35
C SER A 113 1.57 3.97 22.18
N TYR A 114 1.05 3.85 20.98
CA TYR A 114 -0.03 2.93 20.66
C TYR A 114 0.32 1.48 21.00
N VAL A 115 1.54 1.02 20.64
CA VAL A 115 1.97 -0.34 20.95
C VAL A 115 2.06 -0.58 22.45
N SER A 116 2.56 0.40 23.22
CA SER A 116 2.66 0.30 24.69
C SER A 116 1.29 0.20 25.33
N GLU A 117 0.33 1.01 24.90
CA GLU A 117 -1.05 0.96 25.37
C GLU A 117 -1.72 -0.38 25.07
N GLN A 118 -1.52 -0.93 23.87
CA GLN A 118 -2.05 -2.24 23.50
C GLN A 118 -1.44 -3.38 24.36
N GLU A 119 -0.15 -3.30 24.72
CA GLU A 119 0.52 -4.27 25.59
C GLU A 119 0.04 -4.18 27.04
N GLU A 120 -0.28 -2.99 27.52
CA GLU A 120 -0.89 -2.78 28.85
C GLU A 120 -2.31 -3.36 28.93
N ASN A 121 -3.12 -3.11 27.89
CA ASN A 121 -4.49 -3.60 27.82
C ASN A 121 -4.57 -5.12 27.56
N ASN A 122 -3.54 -5.70 26.94
CA ASN A 122 -3.45 -7.14 26.68
C ASN A 122 -2.07 -7.70 26.97
N PRO A 123 -1.74 -8.00 28.25
CA PRO A 123 -0.43 -8.49 28.65
C PRO A 123 0.03 -9.78 27.95
N LYS A 124 -0.92 -10.59 27.43
CA LYS A 124 -0.60 -11.79 26.67
C LYS A 124 -0.04 -11.50 25.26
N SER A 125 -0.23 -10.31 24.75
CA SER A 125 0.34 -9.85 23.46
C SER A 125 1.79 -9.39 23.59
N LYS A 126 2.27 -9.19 24.82
CA LYS A 126 3.63 -8.74 25.08
C LYS A 126 4.64 -9.78 24.62
N THR A 127 5.35 -9.47 23.57
CA THR A 127 6.39 -10.34 23.00
C THR A 127 7.76 -9.80 23.37
N SER A 128 8.68 -10.70 23.75
CA SER A 128 10.04 -10.36 24.16
C SER A 128 11.01 -10.12 22.99
N PHE A 129 10.51 -9.74 21.84
CA PHE A 129 11.38 -9.44 20.70
C PHE A 129 12.14 -8.13 20.91
N PRO A 130 13.44 -8.09 20.62
CA PRO A 130 14.21 -6.87 20.67
C PRO A 130 13.61 -5.81 19.73
N LYS A 131 13.69 -4.55 20.13
CA LYS A 131 13.35 -3.44 19.25
C LYS A 131 14.42 -3.33 18.17
N VAL A 132 13.97 -3.21 16.92
CA VAL A 132 14.84 -3.05 15.77
C VAL A 132 14.62 -1.66 15.19
N ASP A 133 15.70 -0.95 14.92
CA ASP A 133 15.64 0.35 14.27
C ASP A 133 15.21 0.18 12.83
N ALA A 134 14.28 1.04 12.39
CA ALA A 134 13.85 1.08 11.02
C ALA A 134 13.75 2.51 10.51
N THR A 135 13.86 2.63 9.21
CA THR A 135 13.58 3.85 8.47
C THR A 135 12.28 3.65 7.71
N VAL A 136 11.26 4.45 8.03
CA VAL A 136 9.96 4.46 7.35
C VAL A 136 9.96 5.62 6.37
N LYS A 137 9.65 5.35 5.12
CA LYS A 137 9.46 6.36 4.08
C LYS A 137 7.97 6.43 3.73
N TRP A 138 7.44 7.65 3.76
CA TRP A 138 6.05 7.93 3.40
C TRP A 138 5.92 8.27 1.92
N LYS A 139 4.73 8.13 1.36
CA LYS A 139 4.45 8.45 -0.05
C LYS A 139 4.61 9.93 -0.40
N ASP A 140 4.51 10.82 0.58
CA ASP A 140 4.78 12.26 0.42
C ASP A 140 6.27 12.58 0.30
N GLY A 141 7.16 11.57 0.40
CA GLY A 141 8.59 11.71 0.37
C GLY A 141 9.24 11.99 1.73
N THR A 142 8.45 12.19 2.79
CA THR A 142 9.00 12.33 4.14
C THR A 142 9.58 11.01 4.62
N THR A 143 10.60 11.10 5.49
CA THR A 143 11.30 9.94 6.02
C THR A 143 11.40 10.08 7.52
N GLU A 144 10.94 9.07 8.24
CA GLU A 144 11.11 8.96 9.69
C GLU A 144 12.07 7.82 10.00
N SER A 145 13.12 8.12 10.76
CA SER A 145 14.01 7.12 11.29
C SER A 145 14.04 7.23 12.81
N ARG A 146 13.70 6.14 13.50
CA ARG A 146 13.89 6.04 14.93
C ARG A 146 15.11 5.21 15.21
N LYS A 147 16.08 5.83 15.90
CA LYS A 147 17.17 5.11 16.53
C LYS A 147 16.69 4.68 17.91
N THR A 148 16.67 3.40 18.18
CA THR A 148 16.42 2.89 19.53
C THR A 148 17.48 3.50 20.43
N ALA A 149 17.06 4.30 21.41
CA ALA A 149 18.00 4.78 22.40
C ALA A 149 18.69 3.56 23.04
N HIS A 150 19.99 3.47 22.87
CA HIS A 150 20.76 2.43 23.54
C HIS A 150 20.60 2.64 25.06
N TYR A 151 19.73 1.85 25.67
CA TYR A 151 19.74 1.72 27.12
C TYR A 151 21.08 1.08 27.48
N LYS A 152 22.00 1.92 27.91
CA LYS A 152 23.17 1.42 28.65
C LYS A 152 22.65 0.64 29.85
N LYS A 153 22.98 -0.65 29.89
CA LYS A 153 22.88 -1.47 31.11
C LYS A 153 23.77 -0.92 32.20
#